data_4fa575dec60bb76210b90e2504761ef9
#
_entry.id   4fa575dec60bb76210b90e2504761ef9
#
_cell.length_a   1.000
_cell.length_b   1.000
_cell.length_c   1.000
_cell.angle_alpha   90.00
_cell.angle_beta   90.00
_cell.angle_gamma   90.00
#
_symmetry.space_group_name_H-M   'P 1'
#
loop_
_entity.id
_entity.type
_entity.pdbx_description
1 polymer ?
#
loop_
_entity_poly.entity_id
_entity_poly.type
_entity_poly.pdbx_seq_one_letter_code
_entity_poly.pdbx_strand_id
1 'polypeptide(L)'
;MKDLKSKYIVIEGPIGIGKTSLSNKLALEWDAELILENVDDNPFLTKFYKNSREASLQTQLYFLLTRTRQVQGLKQQDIFSRTRVSDFMLQKDRLFAQVTLNNEEYDLYDQLYSYMTVDIPKPDLLIYLQAPANILMKRIRNIYKYVVLNISSL
;
A
#
# COMPACT_ATOMS: atom_id res chain seq x y z
N MET A 1 -1.01 23.98 14.72
CA MET A 1 -1.16 22.53 14.45
C MET A 1 -1.24 21.76 15.78
N LYS A 2 -2.29 22.02 16.58
CA LYS A 2 -2.34 21.56 17.99
C LYS A 2 -3.05 20.21 18.22
N ASP A 3 -3.60 19.52 17.19
CA ASP A 3 -4.45 18.34 17.40
C ASP A 3 -4.20 17.15 16.44
N LEU A 4 -2.93 16.85 16.14
CA LEU A 4 -2.58 15.63 15.40
C LEU A 4 -2.29 14.42 16.32
N LYS A 5 -2.54 14.54 17.63
CA LYS A 5 -2.36 13.42 18.56
C LYS A 5 -3.35 12.30 18.25
N SER A 6 -2.84 11.11 18.06
CA SER A 6 -3.62 9.87 17.84
C SER A 6 -4.42 9.82 16.53
N LYS A 7 -3.85 10.26 15.42
CA LYS A 7 -4.53 10.18 14.13
C LYS A 7 -3.89 9.14 13.20
N TYR A 8 -4.75 8.43 12.47
CA TYR A 8 -4.33 7.57 11.38
C TYR A 8 -4.45 8.34 10.06
N ILE A 9 -3.32 8.63 9.43
CA ILE A 9 -3.22 9.43 8.20
C ILE A 9 -2.72 8.53 7.09
N VAL A 10 -3.43 8.52 5.97
CA VAL A 10 -3.08 7.73 4.80
C VAL A 10 -2.72 8.66 3.64
N ILE A 11 -1.63 8.34 2.96
CA ILE A 11 -1.20 8.99 1.73
C ILE A 11 -1.45 8.04 0.57
N GLU A 12 -2.32 8.45 -0.34
CA GLU A 12 -2.70 7.67 -1.50
C GLU A 12 -2.42 8.40 -2.81
N GLY A 13 -2.42 7.65 -3.91
CA GLY A 13 -2.20 8.16 -5.26
C GLY A 13 -1.54 7.14 -6.17
N PRO A 14 -1.37 7.47 -7.46
CA PRO A 14 -0.83 6.53 -8.44
C PRO A 14 0.62 6.13 -8.15
N ILE A 15 1.05 5.04 -8.80
CA ILE A 15 2.45 4.58 -8.74
C ILE A 15 3.40 5.68 -9.24
N GLY A 16 4.55 5.82 -8.58
CA GLY A 16 5.57 6.83 -8.96
C GLY A 16 5.24 8.25 -8.52
N ILE A 17 4.12 8.51 -7.83
CA ILE A 17 3.73 9.86 -7.39
C ILE A 17 4.59 10.38 -6.21
N GLY A 18 5.18 9.49 -5.41
CA GLY A 18 5.99 9.87 -4.25
C GLY A 18 5.30 9.68 -2.91
N LYS A 19 4.35 8.76 -2.78
CA LYS A 19 3.65 8.44 -1.53
C LYS A 19 4.64 8.18 -0.39
N THR A 20 5.52 7.20 -0.57
CA THR A 20 6.52 6.80 0.43
C THR A 20 7.44 7.95 0.83
N SER A 21 7.85 8.79 -0.13
CA SER A 21 8.69 9.96 0.16
C SER A 21 7.97 11.00 1.01
N LEU A 22 6.68 11.25 0.74
CA LEU A 22 5.88 12.17 1.55
C LEU A 22 5.58 11.58 2.93
N SER A 23 5.22 10.28 3.00
CA SER A 23 4.97 9.60 4.27
C SER A 23 6.16 9.66 5.21
N ASN A 24 7.38 9.41 4.68
CA ASN A 24 8.61 9.54 5.47
C ASN A 24 8.82 10.96 6.01
N LYS A 25 8.62 11.98 5.18
CA LYS A 25 8.78 13.38 5.60
C LYS A 25 7.79 13.78 6.68
N LEU A 26 6.51 13.42 6.51
CA LEU A 26 5.48 13.74 7.48
C LEU A 26 5.67 12.97 8.79
N ALA A 27 6.04 11.70 8.72
CA ALA A 27 6.33 10.91 9.91
C ALA A 27 7.48 11.50 10.72
N LEU A 28 8.54 11.95 10.06
CA LEU A 28 9.67 12.61 10.72
C LEU A 28 9.27 13.96 11.35
N GLU A 29 8.53 14.79 10.62
CA GLU A 29 8.13 16.13 11.09
C GLU A 29 7.13 16.07 12.25
N TRP A 30 6.27 15.07 12.29
CA TRP A 30 5.21 14.94 13.29
C TRP A 30 5.55 13.96 14.42
N ASP A 31 6.76 13.40 14.43
CA ASP A 31 7.16 12.30 15.35
C ASP A 31 6.12 11.15 15.31
N ALA A 32 5.68 10.80 14.10
CA ALA A 32 4.64 9.81 13.86
C ALA A 32 5.23 8.44 13.54
N GLU A 33 4.49 7.38 13.88
CA GLU A 33 4.79 6.02 13.46
C GLU A 33 4.56 5.88 11.95
N LEU A 34 5.55 5.35 11.23
CA LEU A 34 5.50 5.16 9.79
C LEU A 34 5.11 3.73 9.45
N ILE A 35 4.12 3.58 8.57
CA ILE A 35 3.62 2.29 8.09
C ILE A 35 3.79 2.25 6.58
N LEU A 36 4.79 1.53 6.12
CA LEU A 36 5.09 1.41 4.69
C LEU A 36 4.61 0.08 4.12
N GLU A 37 4.21 0.14 2.86
CA GLU A 37 3.92 -1.03 2.07
C GLU A 37 5.20 -1.79 1.72
N ASN A 38 5.30 -3.06 2.13
CA ASN A 38 6.39 -3.96 1.77
C ASN A 38 6.07 -4.69 0.46
N VAL A 39 6.19 -3.99 -0.66
CA VAL A 39 5.90 -4.54 -1.99
C VAL A 39 6.89 -5.64 -2.36
N ASP A 40 8.16 -5.47 -2.02
CA ASP A 40 9.26 -6.38 -2.40
C ASP A 40 9.18 -7.74 -1.69
N ASP A 41 8.48 -7.83 -0.57
CA ASP A 41 8.30 -9.08 0.17
C ASP A 41 7.29 -10.04 -0.48
N ASN A 42 6.56 -9.59 -1.51
CA ASN A 42 5.57 -10.43 -2.18
C ASN A 42 6.24 -11.40 -3.16
N PRO A 43 6.33 -12.71 -2.85
CA PRO A 43 7.04 -13.69 -3.68
C PRO A 43 6.37 -13.95 -5.03
N PHE A 44 5.11 -13.57 -5.18
CA PHE A 44 4.32 -13.77 -6.40
C PHE A 44 4.42 -12.60 -7.37
N LEU A 45 4.93 -11.45 -6.93
CA LEU A 45 4.90 -10.20 -7.69
C LEU A 45 5.70 -10.28 -8.99
N THR A 46 6.87 -10.91 -8.96
CA THR A 46 7.70 -11.10 -10.17
C THR A 46 6.98 -11.95 -11.21
N LYS A 47 6.28 -13.01 -10.78
CA LYS A 47 5.49 -13.85 -11.67
C LYS A 47 4.27 -13.10 -12.20
N PHE A 48 3.62 -12.32 -11.36
CA PHE A 48 2.48 -11.47 -11.73
C PHE A 48 2.84 -10.47 -12.85
N TYR A 49 4.00 -9.81 -12.76
CA TYR A 49 4.44 -8.89 -13.82
C TYR A 49 4.82 -9.57 -15.12
N LYS A 50 5.27 -10.84 -15.09
CA LYS A 50 5.57 -11.62 -16.28
C LYS A 50 4.32 -12.20 -16.93
N ASN A 51 3.41 -12.73 -16.12
CA ASN A 51 2.14 -13.31 -16.55
C ASN A 51 1.08 -13.10 -15.46
N SER A 52 0.33 -12.00 -15.58
CA SER A 52 -0.65 -11.61 -14.57
C SER A 52 -1.68 -12.71 -14.28
N ARG A 53 -2.15 -13.44 -15.31
CA ARG A 53 -3.19 -14.47 -15.14
C ARG A 53 -2.78 -15.62 -14.22
N GLU A 54 -1.51 -15.98 -14.19
CA GLU A 54 -1.04 -17.14 -13.40
C GLU A 54 -0.80 -16.84 -11.93
N ALA A 55 -0.66 -15.58 -11.55
CA ALA A 55 -0.26 -15.19 -10.21
C ALA A 55 -1.13 -14.09 -9.59
N SER A 56 -2.24 -13.70 -10.25
CA SER A 56 -3.09 -12.61 -9.77
C SER A 56 -3.66 -12.90 -8.39
N LEU A 57 -4.33 -14.02 -8.21
CA LEU A 57 -4.98 -14.37 -6.96
C LEU A 57 -3.96 -14.46 -5.81
N GLN A 58 -2.85 -15.17 -6.02
CA GLN A 58 -1.80 -15.31 -5.01
C GLN A 58 -1.21 -13.95 -4.62
N THR A 59 -0.99 -13.08 -5.60
CA THR A 59 -0.46 -11.74 -5.39
C THR A 59 -1.42 -10.88 -4.58
N GLN A 60 -2.71 -10.88 -4.94
CA GLN A 60 -3.74 -10.10 -4.24
C GLN A 60 -4.00 -10.63 -2.82
N LEU A 61 -4.02 -11.94 -2.63
CA LEU A 61 -4.16 -12.55 -1.30
C LEU A 61 -2.96 -12.24 -0.40
N TYR A 62 -1.74 -12.26 -0.93
CA TYR A 62 -0.55 -11.90 -0.17
C TYR A 62 -0.63 -10.44 0.32
N PHE A 63 -0.99 -9.51 -0.56
CA PHE A 63 -1.18 -8.11 -0.17
C PHE A 63 -2.29 -7.94 0.87
N LEU A 64 -3.44 -8.58 0.66
CA LEU A 64 -4.54 -8.54 1.63
C LEU A 64 -4.08 -9.00 3.02
N LEU A 65 -3.41 -10.15 3.10
CA LEU A 65 -2.95 -10.73 4.36
C LEU A 65 -1.92 -9.84 5.07
N THR A 66 -0.92 -9.36 4.34
CA THR A 66 0.17 -8.56 4.92
C THR A 66 -0.33 -7.19 5.38
N ARG A 67 -1.09 -6.49 4.54
CA ARG A 67 -1.65 -5.17 4.86
C ARG A 67 -2.68 -5.24 6.00
N THR A 68 -3.53 -6.26 6.01
CA THR A 68 -4.48 -6.46 7.10
C THR A 68 -3.75 -6.63 8.43
N ARG A 69 -2.68 -7.44 8.49
CA ARG A 69 -1.86 -7.62 9.70
C ARG A 69 -1.22 -6.31 10.15
N GLN A 70 -0.67 -5.53 9.22
CA GLN A 70 -0.08 -4.24 9.53
C GLN A 70 -1.12 -3.28 10.16
N VAL A 71 -2.31 -3.18 9.57
CA VAL A 71 -3.36 -2.26 10.05
C VAL A 71 -4.05 -2.77 11.32
N GLN A 72 -4.21 -4.08 11.50
CA GLN A 72 -4.74 -4.66 12.76
C GLN A 72 -3.80 -4.41 13.94
N GLY A 73 -2.49 -4.45 13.72
CA GLY A 73 -1.48 -4.10 14.73
C GLY A 73 -1.67 -2.70 15.32
N LEU A 74 -2.29 -1.78 14.57
CA LEU A 74 -2.56 -0.41 15.03
C LEU A 74 -3.56 -0.35 16.18
N LYS A 75 -4.51 -1.29 16.25
CA LYS A 75 -5.50 -1.35 17.35
C LYS A 75 -4.88 -1.79 18.69
N GLN A 76 -3.86 -2.65 18.64
CA GLN A 76 -3.26 -3.22 19.86
C GLN A 76 -2.30 -2.24 20.56
N GLN A 77 -1.85 -1.20 19.87
CA GLN A 77 -0.88 -0.23 20.39
C GLN A 77 -1.53 1.06 20.94
N ASP A 78 -2.83 1.09 21.13
CA ASP A 78 -3.61 2.28 21.53
C ASP A 78 -3.28 2.87 22.91
N ILE A 79 -2.39 2.22 23.67
CA ILE A 79 -1.98 2.70 25.01
C ILE A 79 -1.09 3.94 24.95
N PHE A 80 -0.45 4.22 23.81
CA PHE A 80 0.43 5.41 23.61
C PHE A 80 0.08 6.11 22.29
N SER A 81 -1.04 6.77 22.27
CA SER A 81 -1.63 7.57 21.20
C SER A 81 -0.67 8.36 20.29
N ARG A 82 0.17 7.67 19.49
CA ARG A 82 0.99 8.31 18.46
C ARG A 82 0.20 8.50 17.17
N THR A 83 0.45 9.59 16.47
CA THR A 83 0.01 9.76 15.09
C THR A 83 0.69 8.72 14.22
N ARG A 84 0.00 8.19 13.22
CA ARG A 84 0.47 7.18 12.29
C ARG A 84 0.30 7.64 10.86
N VAL A 85 1.31 7.45 10.04
CA VAL A 85 1.31 7.82 8.63
C VAL A 85 1.55 6.58 7.79
N SER A 86 0.63 6.27 6.87
CA SER A 86 0.74 5.13 5.96
C SER A 86 0.84 5.59 4.50
N ASP A 87 1.63 4.88 3.69
CA ASP A 87 1.71 5.10 2.25
C ASP A 87 0.83 4.15 1.42
N PHE A 88 -0.06 3.42 2.09
CA PHE A 88 -1.06 2.59 1.45
C PHE A 88 -2.42 2.66 2.17
N MET A 89 -3.48 2.35 1.43
CA MET A 89 -4.85 2.24 1.93
C MET A 89 -5.39 0.84 1.63
N LEU A 90 -5.76 0.08 2.68
CA LEU A 90 -6.23 -1.30 2.53
C LEU A 90 -7.49 -1.41 1.64
N GLN A 91 -8.38 -0.42 1.70
CA GLN A 91 -9.61 -0.40 0.90
C GLN A 91 -9.34 -0.39 -0.62
N LYS A 92 -8.16 0.06 -1.03
CA LYS A 92 -7.74 0.06 -2.43
C LYS A 92 -7.44 -1.35 -2.98
N ASP A 93 -7.10 -2.30 -2.12
CA ASP A 93 -6.81 -3.68 -2.53
C ASP A 93 -7.97 -4.31 -3.28
N ARG A 94 -9.20 -4.06 -2.82
CA ARG A 94 -10.41 -4.56 -3.46
C ARG A 94 -10.56 -4.05 -4.89
N LEU A 95 -10.16 -2.80 -5.17
CA LEU A 95 -10.19 -2.23 -6.51
C LEU A 95 -9.17 -2.92 -7.44
N PHE A 96 -7.97 -3.20 -6.96
CA PHE A 96 -6.97 -3.93 -7.73
C PHE A 96 -7.38 -5.38 -7.98
N ALA A 97 -7.92 -6.06 -6.98
CA ALA A 97 -8.46 -7.40 -7.11
C ALA A 97 -9.55 -7.45 -8.19
N GLN A 98 -10.48 -6.50 -8.18
CA GLN A 98 -11.57 -6.41 -9.16
C GLN A 98 -11.08 -6.26 -10.61
N VAL A 99 -9.94 -5.58 -10.82
CA VAL A 99 -9.38 -5.36 -12.16
C VAL A 99 -8.50 -6.53 -12.62
N THR A 100 -7.90 -7.26 -11.70
CA THR A 100 -6.86 -8.27 -12.02
C THR A 100 -7.34 -9.71 -11.92
N LEU A 101 -8.40 -9.99 -11.17
CA LEU A 101 -8.95 -11.33 -10.97
C LEU A 101 -10.10 -11.61 -11.94
N ASN A 102 -10.29 -12.90 -12.28
CA ASN A 102 -11.53 -13.33 -12.93
C ASN A 102 -12.68 -13.37 -11.89
N ASN A 103 -13.90 -13.64 -12.34
CA ASN A 103 -15.09 -13.59 -11.49
C ASN A 103 -14.99 -14.57 -10.30
N GLU A 104 -14.60 -15.81 -10.56
CA GLU A 104 -14.51 -16.86 -9.53
C GLU A 104 -13.41 -16.54 -8.49
N GLU A 105 -12.25 -16.07 -8.95
CA GLU A 105 -11.16 -15.63 -8.11
C GLU A 105 -11.54 -14.39 -7.29
N TYR A 106 -12.26 -13.46 -7.91
CA TYR A 106 -12.70 -12.24 -7.23
C TYR A 106 -13.75 -12.56 -6.16
N ASP A 107 -14.69 -13.46 -6.41
CA ASP A 107 -15.68 -13.89 -5.43
C ASP A 107 -15.02 -14.51 -4.19
N LEU A 108 -14.01 -15.36 -4.40
CA LEU A 108 -13.23 -15.93 -3.30
C LEU A 108 -12.45 -14.84 -2.54
N TYR A 109 -11.77 -13.95 -3.26
CA TYR A 109 -11.03 -12.84 -2.68
C TYR A 109 -11.95 -11.94 -1.85
N ASP A 110 -13.13 -11.60 -2.38
CA ASP A 110 -14.08 -10.68 -1.74
C ASP A 110 -14.67 -11.25 -0.44
N GLN A 111 -14.92 -12.56 -0.39
CA GLN A 111 -15.31 -13.24 0.83
C GLN A 111 -14.21 -13.13 1.91
N LEU A 112 -12.95 -13.42 1.54
CA LEU A 112 -11.81 -13.29 2.45
C LEU A 112 -11.58 -11.84 2.88
N TYR A 113 -11.65 -10.90 1.95
CA TYR A 113 -11.55 -9.46 2.24
C TYR A 113 -12.61 -9.03 3.26
N SER A 114 -13.86 -9.38 3.02
CA SER A 114 -14.97 -9.01 3.91
C SER A 114 -14.80 -9.57 5.32
N TYR A 115 -14.34 -10.82 5.43
CA TYR A 115 -14.07 -11.45 6.73
C TYR A 115 -12.90 -10.80 7.47
N MET A 116 -11.80 -10.52 6.76
CA MET A 116 -10.56 -10.03 7.35
C MET A 116 -10.63 -8.54 7.73
N THR A 117 -11.49 -7.75 7.09
CA THR A 117 -11.52 -6.29 7.23
C THR A 117 -12.64 -5.77 8.13
N VAL A 118 -13.38 -6.64 8.82
CA VAL A 118 -14.51 -6.29 9.71
C VAL A 118 -14.14 -5.18 10.70
N ASP A 119 -12.93 -5.25 11.26
CA ASP A 119 -12.48 -4.36 12.34
C ASP A 119 -11.34 -3.41 11.95
N ILE A 120 -11.12 -3.16 10.67
CA ILE A 120 -10.04 -2.28 10.23
C ILE A 120 -10.35 -0.82 10.55
N PRO A 121 -9.43 -0.08 11.18
CA PRO A 121 -9.62 1.33 11.44
C PRO A 121 -9.71 2.13 10.14
N LYS A 122 -10.59 3.11 10.11
CA LYS A 122 -10.67 4.07 9.01
C LYS A 122 -9.64 5.18 9.24
N PRO A 123 -9.01 5.71 8.18
CA PRO A 123 -8.12 6.85 8.32
C PRO A 123 -8.92 8.10 8.76
N ASP A 124 -8.32 8.89 9.66
CA ASP A 124 -8.84 10.20 10.06
C ASP A 124 -8.61 11.23 8.97
N LEU A 125 -7.52 11.08 8.20
CA LEU A 125 -7.17 11.95 7.09
C LEU A 125 -6.62 11.13 5.93
N LEU A 126 -7.16 11.37 4.73
CA LEU A 126 -6.65 10.85 3.47
C LEU A 126 -6.05 12.00 2.64
N ILE A 127 -4.76 11.90 2.35
CA ILE A 127 -4.04 12.80 1.44
C ILE A 127 -3.90 12.11 0.10
N TYR A 128 -4.64 12.58 -0.91
CA TYR A 128 -4.58 12.01 -2.25
C TYR A 128 -3.68 12.84 -3.17
N LEU A 129 -2.60 12.22 -3.65
CA LEU A 129 -1.62 12.83 -4.54
C LEU A 129 -2.03 12.63 -6.01
N GLN A 130 -1.92 13.69 -6.79
CA GLN A 130 -2.22 13.66 -8.23
C GLN A 130 -1.07 14.25 -9.04
N ALA A 131 -0.84 13.70 -10.21
CA ALA A 131 0.04 14.27 -11.22
C ALA A 131 -0.38 13.78 -12.62
N PRO A 132 -0.07 14.54 -13.69
CA PRO A 132 -0.29 14.11 -15.07
C PRO A 132 0.42 12.78 -15.38
N ALA A 133 -0.20 11.94 -16.21
CA ALA A 133 0.32 10.60 -16.53
C ALA A 133 1.75 10.63 -17.14
N ASN A 134 2.07 11.63 -17.97
CA ASN A 134 3.40 11.80 -18.55
C ASN A 134 4.49 12.01 -17.49
N ILE A 135 4.19 12.73 -16.40
CA ILE A 135 5.10 12.93 -15.26
C ILE A 135 5.33 11.61 -14.53
N LEU A 136 4.23 10.87 -14.27
CA LEU A 136 4.29 9.57 -13.59
C LEU A 136 5.12 8.56 -14.40
N MET A 137 4.86 8.46 -15.69
CA MET A 137 5.60 7.56 -16.59
C MET A 137 7.10 7.89 -16.64
N LYS A 138 7.47 9.17 -16.62
CA LYS A 138 8.87 9.59 -16.55
C LYS A 138 9.54 9.14 -15.25
N ARG A 139 8.84 9.31 -14.11
CA ARG A 139 9.33 8.89 -12.79
C ARG A 139 9.49 7.37 -12.70
N ILE A 140 8.50 6.62 -13.16
CA ILE A 140 8.53 5.15 -13.18
C ILE A 140 9.72 4.64 -14.02
N ARG A 141 9.92 5.18 -15.22
CA ARG A 141 11.06 4.80 -16.07
C ARG A 141 12.41 5.08 -15.41
N ASN A 142 12.53 6.16 -14.65
CA ASN A 142 13.75 6.45 -13.93
C ASN A 142 13.98 5.45 -12.79
N ILE A 143 12.95 5.11 -12.01
CA ILE A 143 13.05 4.10 -10.96
C ILE A 143 13.49 2.74 -11.53
N TYR A 144 12.87 2.29 -12.63
CA TYR A 144 13.27 1.05 -13.30
C TYR A 144 14.72 1.07 -13.83
N LYS A 145 15.20 2.21 -14.34
CA LYS A 145 16.61 2.35 -14.73
C LYS A 145 17.57 2.14 -13.57
N TYR A 146 17.28 2.70 -12.40
CA TYR A 146 18.11 2.52 -11.20
C TYR A 146 18.07 1.07 -10.68
N VAL A 147 16.93 0.41 -10.72
CA VAL A 147 16.78 -1.00 -10.31
C VAL A 147 17.56 -1.93 -11.26
N VAL A 148 17.45 -1.74 -12.56
CA VAL A 148 18.16 -2.56 -13.57
C VAL A 148 19.68 -2.34 -13.51
N LEU A 149 20.14 -1.12 -13.28
CA LEU A 149 21.59 -0.82 -13.16
C LEU A 149 22.21 -1.42 -11.89
N ASN A 150 21.47 -1.52 -10.80
CA ASN A 150 21.95 -2.14 -9.56
C ASN A 150 21.96 -3.68 -9.60
N ILE A 151 21.11 -4.31 -10.43
CA ILE A 151 21.10 -5.77 -10.60
C ILE A 151 22.24 -6.22 -11.54
N SER A 152 22.70 -5.40 -12.47
CA SER A 152 23.80 -5.71 -13.37
C SER A 152 25.18 -5.47 -12.77
N SER A 153 25.27 -5.02 -11.52
CA SER A 153 26.53 -4.81 -10.78
C SER A 153 26.74 -5.79 -9.62
N LEU A 154 25.92 -6.84 -9.53
CA LEU A 154 26.05 -8.01 -8.67
C LEU A 154 26.36 -9.25 -9.52
#